data_f4dc9c76028ee6a75e71896adb883395
#
_entry.id   f4dc9c76028ee6a75e71896adb883395
#
_cell.length_a   1.000
_cell.length_b   1.000
_cell.length_c   1.000
_cell.angle_alpha   90.00
_cell.angle_beta   90.00
_cell.angle_gamma   90.00
#
_symmetry.space_group_name_H-M   'P 1'
#
loop_
_entity.id
_entity.type
_entity.pdbx_description
1 polymer ?
#
loop_
_entity_poly.entity_id
_entity_poly.type
_entity_poly.pdbx_seq_one_letter_code
_entity_poly.pdbx_strand_id
1 'polypeptide(L)'
;MNKDVFKYSDCPVYRSMSILGTRWKPIVIYMLRDHKARFGQLHASIGTISKKVLTDTLKELEADGILFREEFKEMPPRVEYTLTHKGKTLIPIIIQLARWDNEHYEAKQVEKTA
;
A
#
# COMPACT_ATOMS: atom_id res chain seq x y z
N MET A 1 17.89 1.19 -30.98
CA MET A 1 17.78 0.99 -30.42
C MET A 1 17.38 0.66 -30.03
N ASN A 2 17.21 0.52 -30.33
CA ASN A 2 17.00 0.35 -29.74
C ASN A 2 17.13 0.00 -28.73
N LYS A 3 17.58 -1.03 -28.78
CA LYS A 3 18.37 -0.88 -27.60
C LYS A 3 18.12 0.45 -26.88
N ASP A 4 17.94 1.40 -27.61
CA ASP A 4 17.60 2.72 -27.07
C ASP A 4 16.15 2.77 -26.61
N VAL A 5 15.42 1.71 -26.86
CA VAL A 5 14.06 1.61 -26.41
C VAL A 5 14.03 1.43 -24.90
N PHE A 6 13.38 2.34 -24.23
CA PHE A 6 13.19 2.27 -22.80
C PHE A 6 12.20 1.15 -22.47
N LYS A 7 12.67 0.16 -21.74
CA LYS A 7 11.81 -0.93 -21.31
C LYS A 7 11.34 -0.63 -19.89
N TYR A 8 10.11 -0.22 -19.77
CA TYR A 8 9.55 0.17 -18.47
C TYR A 8 9.69 -0.93 -17.42
N SER A 9 9.56 -2.19 -17.84
CA SER A 9 9.67 -3.32 -16.92
C SER A 9 11.06 -3.42 -16.28
N ASP A 10 12.08 -2.83 -16.91
CA ASP A 10 13.44 -2.85 -16.39
C ASP A 10 13.75 -1.63 -15.51
N CYS A 11 12.84 -0.69 -15.44
CA CYS A 11 13.03 0.53 -14.68
C CYS A 11 12.60 0.35 -13.22
N PRO A 12 13.50 0.57 -12.23
CA PRO A 12 13.12 0.45 -10.83
C PRO A 12 11.96 1.37 -10.44
N VAL A 13 11.90 2.56 -11.02
CA VAL A 13 10.79 3.49 -10.74
C VAL A 13 9.48 2.89 -11.23
N TYR A 14 9.47 2.36 -12.44
CA TYR A 14 8.27 1.74 -12.99
C TYR A 14 7.81 0.57 -12.11
N ARG A 15 8.75 -0.31 -11.76
CA ARG A 15 8.41 -1.47 -10.94
C ARG A 15 7.90 -1.09 -9.55
N SER A 16 8.55 -0.12 -8.91
CA SER A 16 8.13 0.31 -7.58
C SER A 16 6.76 1.01 -7.61
N MET A 17 6.47 1.73 -8.70
CA MET A 17 5.19 2.41 -8.83
C MET A 17 4.03 1.44 -9.09
N SER A 18 4.29 0.20 -9.48
CA SER A 18 3.24 -0.80 -9.56
C SER A 18 2.66 -1.10 -8.17
N ILE A 19 3.40 -0.75 -7.12
CA ILE A 19 2.95 -0.88 -5.74
C ILE A 19 2.59 0.50 -5.18
N LEU A 20 3.55 1.41 -5.17
CA LEU A 20 3.38 2.72 -4.53
C LEU A 20 2.57 3.71 -5.35
N GLY A 21 2.47 3.50 -6.65
CA GLY A 21 1.71 4.38 -7.53
C GLY A 21 0.23 4.08 -7.60
N THR A 22 -0.22 2.99 -7.01
CA THR A 22 -1.65 2.67 -6.95
C THR A 22 -2.28 3.37 -5.76
N ARG A 23 -3.58 3.56 -5.82
CA ARG A 23 -4.28 4.30 -4.77
C ARG A 23 -4.28 3.58 -3.43
N TRP A 24 -4.60 2.29 -3.44
CA TRP A 24 -4.91 1.59 -2.20
C TRP A 24 -3.77 0.76 -1.61
N LYS A 25 -2.84 0.28 -2.44
CA LYS A 25 -1.76 -0.56 -1.94
C LYS A 25 -0.91 0.14 -0.87
N PRO A 26 -0.43 1.38 -1.10
CA PRO A 26 0.35 2.06 -0.05
C PRO A 26 -0.47 2.30 1.22
N ILE A 27 -1.76 2.58 1.08
CA ILE A 27 -2.63 2.81 2.23
C ILE A 27 -2.76 1.54 3.07
N VAL A 28 -2.98 0.39 2.43
CA VAL A 28 -3.08 -0.89 3.13
C VAL A 28 -1.76 -1.22 3.83
N ILE A 29 -0.63 -1.02 3.15
CA ILE A 29 0.68 -1.25 3.73
C ILE A 29 0.86 -0.39 4.99
N TYR A 30 0.52 0.87 4.90
CA TYR A 30 0.64 1.80 6.02
C TYR A 30 -0.25 1.39 7.20
N MET A 31 -1.46 0.91 6.91
CA MET A 31 -2.37 0.45 7.96
C MET A 31 -1.84 -0.77 8.71
N LEU A 32 -1.00 -1.57 8.07
CA LEU A 32 -0.42 -2.77 8.65
C LEU A 32 0.97 -2.54 9.28
N ARG A 33 1.41 -1.29 9.39
CA ARG A 33 2.79 -1.01 9.81
C ARG A 33 3.12 -1.46 11.22
N ASP A 34 2.17 -1.40 12.13
CA ASP A 34 2.45 -1.67 13.54
C ASP A 34 1.96 -3.04 14.01
N HIS A 35 0.96 -3.59 13.36
CA HIS A 35 0.38 -4.86 13.77
C HIS A 35 -0.45 -5.47 12.65
N LYS A 36 -0.70 -6.75 12.79
CA LYS A 36 -1.57 -7.46 11.86
C LYS A 36 -3.02 -7.03 12.03
N ALA A 37 -3.82 -7.26 11.00
CA ALA A 37 -5.22 -6.85 11.01
C ALA A 37 -6.07 -7.84 10.24
N ARG A 38 -7.35 -7.87 10.56
CA ARG A 38 -8.36 -8.64 9.83
C ARG A 38 -8.97 -7.76 8.75
N PHE A 39 -9.59 -8.40 7.78
CA PHE A 39 -10.26 -7.70 6.68
C PHE A 39 -11.20 -6.60 7.17
N GLY A 40 -12.08 -6.93 8.14
CA GLY A 40 -13.03 -5.96 8.66
C GLY A 40 -12.37 -4.74 9.30
N GLN A 41 -11.25 -4.96 9.98
CA GLN A 41 -10.49 -3.87 10.60
C GLN A 41 -9.91 -2.94 9.55
N LEU A 42 -9.32 -3.52 8.51
CA LEU A 42 -8.76 -2.74 7.40
C LEU A 42 -9.85 -1.96 6.69
N HIS A 43 -10.96 -2.63 6.39
CA HIS A 43 -12.08 -1.99 5.70
C HIS A 43 -12.63 -0.81 6.50
N ALA A 44 -12.82 -1.00 7.79
CA ALA A 44 -13.33 0.05 8.67
C ALA A 44 -12.35 1.22 8.78
N SER A 45 -11.05 0.91 8.88
CA SER A 45 -10.02 1.95 9.04
C SER A 45 -9.86 2.80 7.79
N ILE A 46 -9.94 2.20 6.62
CA ILE A 46 -9.81 2.94 5.36
C ILE A 46 -11.10 3.69 5.04
N GLY A 47 -12.24 3.05 5.28
CA GLY A 47 -13.56 3.67 5.18
C GLY A 47 -14.14 3.80 3.78
N THR A 48 -13.38 4.40 2.86
CA THR A 48 -13.92 4.73 1.53
C THR A 48 -13.70 3.66 0.47
N ILE A 49 -12.99 2.60 0.79
CA ILE A 49 -12.71 1.52 -0.14
C ILE A 49 -13.87 0.53 -0.17
N SER A 50 -14.21 0.01 -1.36
CA SER A 50 -15.21 -1.06 -1.44
C SER A 50 -14.59 -2.38 -0.99
N LYS A 51 -15.45 -3.30 -0.56
CA LYS A 51 -14.97 -4.63 -0.15
C LYS A 51 -14.31 -5.38 -1.30
N LYS A 52 -14.85 -5.21 -2.51
CA LYS A 52 -14.27 -5.86 -3.69
C LYS A 52 -12.88 -5.32 -3.98
N VAL A 53 -12.70 -4.01 -3.96
CA VAL A 53 -11.40 -3.39 -4.25
C VAL A 53 -10.40 -3.75 -3.16
N LEU A 54 -10.81 -3.77 -1.89
CA LEU A 54 -9.91 -4.18 -0.82
C LEU A 54 -9.49 -5.65 -0.99
N THR A 55 -10.42 -6.53 -1.32
CA THR A 55 -10.12 -7.93 -1.57
C THR A 55 -9.08 -8.08 -2.68
N ASP A 56 -9.30 -7.38 -3.80
CA ASP A 56 -8.39 -7.44 -4.94
C ASP A 56 -7.02 -6.87 -4.57
N THR A 57 -6.99 -5.76 -3.83
CA THR A 57 -5.76 -5.12 -3.39
C THR A 57 -4.94 -6.06 -2.50
N LEU A 58 -5.59 -6.73 -1.56
CA LEU A 58 -4.92 -7.68 -0.66
C LEU A 58 -4.34 -8.86 -1.43
N LYS A 59 -5.08 -9.38 -2.41
CA LYS A 59 -4.59 -10.47 -3.25
C LYS A 59 -3.35 -10.06 -4.06
N GLU A 60 -3.38 -8.85 -4.62
CA GLU A 60 -2.23 -8.34 -5.38
C GLU A 60 -1.02 -8.14 -4.49
N LEU A 61 -1.21 -7.58 -3.30
CA LEU A 61 -0.10 -7.40 -2.35
C LEU A 61 0.48 -8.73 -1.89
N GLU A 62 -0.35 -9.73 -1.73
CA GLU A 62 0.10 -11.07 -1.38
C GLU A 62 0.94 -11.65 -2.54
N ALA A 63 0.46 -11.51 -3.76
CA ALA A 63 1.19 -11.96 -4.95
C ALA A 63 2.51 -11.23 -5.11
N ASP A 64 2.57 -9.95 -4.73
CA ASP A 64 3.78 -9.15 -4.79
C ASP A 64 4.78 -9.48 -3.67
N GLY A 65 4.40 -10.34 -2.73
CA GLY A 65 5.26 -10.69 -1.60
C GLY A 65 5.34 -9.62 -0.53
N ILE A 66 4.38 -8.70 -0.50
CA ILE A 66 4.34 -7.56 0.43
C ILE A 66 3.67 -7.93 1.74
N LEU A 67 2.63 -8.75 1.65
CA LEU A 67 1.96 -9.24 2.85
C LEU A 67 1.65 -10.71 2.70
N PHE A 68 1.33 -11.35 3.82
CA PHE A 68 0.84 -12.71 3.79
C PHE A 68 -0.47 -12.81 4.55
N ARG A 69 -1.26 -13.75 4.14
CA ARG A 69 -2.57 -14.03 4.68
C ARG A 69 -2.48 -15.31 5.50
N GLU A 70 -2.88 -15.23 6.75
CA GLU A 70 -2.87 -16.39 7.65
C GLU A 70 -4.29 -16.74 8.01
N GLU A 71 -4.65 -18.00 7.80
CA GLU A 71 -5.98 -18.49 8.06
C GLU A 71 -5.94 -19.36 9.31
N PHE A 72 -6.84 -19.04 10.24
CA PHE A 72 -6.95 -19.81 11.49
C PHE A 72 -8.22 -20.64 11.46
N LYS A 73 -8.06 -21.94 11.68
CA LYS A 73 -9.19 -22.87 11.69
C LYS A 73 -9.89 -22.81 13.03
N GLU A 74 -10.77 -21.84 13.15
CA GLU A 74 -11.56 -21.61 14.35
C GLU A 74 -13.04 -21.55 13.96
N MET A 75 -13.89 -21.41 14.97
CA MET A 75 -15.33 -21.22 14.75
C MET A 75 -15.75 -19.94 15.45
N PRO A 76 -16.00 -18.84 14.69
CA PRO A 76 -15.91 -18.75 13.23
C PRO A 76 -14.45 -18.68 12.74
N PRO A 77 -14.21 -18.99 11.46
CA PRO A 77 -12.86 -18.93 10.91
C PRO A 77 -12.34 -17.50 10.92
N ARG A 78 -11.03 -17.35 11.13
CA ARG A 78 -10.38 -16.06 11.22
C ARG A 78 -9.25 -15.98 10.22
N VAL A 79 -9.13 -14.84 9.55
CA VAL A 79 -8.05 -14.55 8.62
C VAL A 79 -7.37 -13.27 9.07
N GLU A 80 -6.04 -13.29 9.14
CA GLU A 80 -5.25 -12.12 9.50
C GLU A 80 -4.24 -11.81 8.42
N TYR A 81 -3.97 -10.53 8.21
CA TYR A 81 -3.02 -10.02 7.22
C TYR A 81 -1.85 -9.39 7.94
N THR A 82 -0.64 -9.70 7.52
CA THR A 82 0.60 -9.23 8.14
C THR A 82 1.58 -8.83 7.05
N LEU A 83 2.33 -7.76 7.28
CA LEU A 83 3.40 -7.40 6.35
C LEU A 83 4.53 -8.40 6.42
N THR A 84 5.07 -8.76 5.26
CA THR A 84 6.32 -9.50 5.16
C THR A 84 7.48 -8.57 5.48
N HIS A 85 8.69 -9.13 5.60
CA HIS A 85 9.87 -8.28 5.74
C HIS A 85 9.98 -7.30 4.57
N LYS A 86 9.76 -7.77 3.35
CA LYS A 86 9.76 -6.92 2.16
C LYS A 86 8.74 -5.78 2.30
N GLY A 87 7.54 -6.10 2.77
CA GLY A 87 6.51 -5.08 2.98
C GLY A 87 6.90 -4.05 4.01
N LYS A 88 7.55 -4.47 5.09
CA LYS A 88 8.00 -3.55 6.14
C LYS A 88 9.05 -2.56 5.63
N THR A 89 9.86 -2.97 4.66
CA THR A 89 10.87 -2.06 4.09
C THR A 89 10.26 -0.88 3.34
N LEU A 90 8.98 -0.97 2.98
CA LEU A 90 8.29 0.12 2.30
C LEU A 90 7.80 1.20 3.26
N ILE A 91 7.69 0.90 4.55
CA ILE A 91 7.13 1.85 5.51
C ILE A 91 7.93 3.16 5.58
N PRO A 92 9.27 3.13 5.71
CA PRO A 92 10.03 4.40 5.71
C PRO A 92 9.83 5.21 4.44
N ILE A 93 9.69 4.55 3.31
CA ILE A 93 9.50 5.22 2.02
C ILE A 93 8.12 5.90 1.98
N ILE A 94 7.10 5.20 2.43
CA ILE A 94 5.74 5.74 2.49
C ILE A 94 5.68 6.94 3.44
N ILE A 95 6.37 6.85 4.58
CA ILE A 95 6.44 7.95 5.54
C ILE A 95 7.10 9.16 4.90
N GLN A 96 8.18 8.96 4.12
CA GLN A 96 8.84 10.05 3.43
C GLN A 96 7.92 10.72 2.40
N LEU A 97 7.14 9.91 1.69
CA LEU A 97 6.16 10.46 0.76
C LEU A 97 5.11 11.31 1.49
N ALA A 98 4.66 10.84 2.65
CA ALA A 98 3.69 11.58 3.45
C ALA A 98 4.27 12.91 3.93
N ARG A 99 5.53 12.91 4.35
CA ARG A 99 6.22 14.14 4.79
C ARG A 99 6.35 15.13 3.65
N TRP A 100 6.74 14.64 2.49
CA TRP A 100 6.86 15.49 1.30
C TRP A 100 5.51 16.14 0.98
N ASP A 101 4.46 15.35 1.01
CA ASP A 101 3.12 15.86 0.72
C ASP A 101 2.68 16.93 1.74
N ASN A 102 2.89 16.67 3.02
CA ASN A 102 2.49 17.61 4.06
C ASN A 102 3.16 18.97 3.88
N GLU A 103 4.45 18.98 3.57
CA GLU A 103 5.18 20.22 3.37
C GLU A 103 4.61 21.05 2.23
N HIS A 104 4.30 20.39 1.12
CA HIS A 104 3.83 21.09 -0.08
C HIS A 104 2.33 21.36 -0.05
N TYR A 105 1.57 20.50 0.61
CA TYR A 105 0.13 20.68 0.75
C TYR A 105 -0.20 21.93 1.57
N GLU A 106 0.49 22.12 2.68
CA GLU A 106 0.29 23.31 3.53
C GLU A 106 0.66 24.59 2.79
N ALA A 107 1.81 24.57 2.10
CA ALA A 107 2.24 25.72 1.30
C ALA A 107 1.21 26.06 0.23
N LYS A 108 0.68 25.06 -0.44
CA LYS A 108 -0.33 25.25 -1.48
C LYS A 108 -1.63 25.81 -0.92
N GLN A 109 -2.03 25.38 0.27
CA GLN A 109 -3.24 25.90 0.91
C GLN A 109 -3.06 27.36 1.33
N VAL A 110 -1.90 27.69 1.87
CA VAL A 110 -1.59 29.07 2.21
C VAL A 110 -1.67 29.95 0.97
N GLU A 111 -1.11 29.52 -0.14
CA GLU A 111 -1.18 30.24 -1.41
C GLU A 111 -2.62 30.44 -1.87
N LYS A 112 -3.46 29.44 -1.70
CA LYS A 112 -4.87 29.51 -2.09
C LYS A 112 -5.65 30.49 -1.23
N THR A 113 -5.28 30.64 0.02
CA THR A 113 -6.00 31.52 0.93
C THR A 113 -5.48 32.95 0.87
N ALA A 114 -4.32 33.13 0.30
CA ALA A 114 -3.76 34.46 0.11
C ALA A 114 -4.38 35.16 -1.08
#